data_5a496351ef0b4c3f4d541b8cf7cd5d26
#
_entry.id   5a496351ef0b4c3f4d541b8cf7cd5d26
#
_cell.length_a   1.000
_cell.length_b   1.000
_cell.length_c   1.000
_cell.angle_alpha   90.00
_cell.angle_beta   90.00
_cell.angle_gamma   90.00
#
_symmetry.space_group_name_H-M   'P 1'
#
loop_
_entity.id
_entity.type
_entity.pdbx_description
1 polymer ?
#
loop_
_entity_poly.entity_id
_entity_poly.type
_entity_poly.pdbx_seq_one_letter_code
_entity_poly.pdbx_strand_id
1 'polypeptide(L)'
;LIDQADVIIYAGSLVNKEVLAGAKEGAKIYNSATMTLEEVIDVMKDADARGLDVARVHTGDPAIFGAHREQMDELSRLGIEYEVIPGVSSFLATAAALKKEYTLPGVSQTVILTRMEGRTPMPPKEKLRDLAKHNATMIIFLSVGMIDQLAQTLREEYREDTPVAVVYKASW
;
A
#
# COMPACT_ATOMS: atom_id res chain seq x y z
N LEU A 1 6.50 -7.84 -16.71
CA LEU A 1 6.59 -6.36 -16.76
C LEU A 1 7.93 -5.87 -16.20
N ILE A 2 8.33 -6.25 -14.98
CA ILE A 2 9.64 -5.86 -14.42
C ILE A 2 10.80 -6.38 -15.28
N ASP A 3 10.66 -7.58 -15.82
CA ASP A 3 11.62 -8.26 -16.70
C ASP A 3 11.74 -7.61 -18.10
N GLN A 4 10.81 -6.75 -18.46
CA GLN A 4 10.77 -6.06 -19.76
C GLN A 4 11.12 -4.58 -19.66
N ALA A 5 10.91 -3.97 -18.48
CA ALA A 5 11.09 -2.55 -18.27
C ALA A 5 12.54 -2.08 -18.46
N ASP A 6 12.71 -0.95 -19.15
CA ASP A 6 14.00 -0.25 -19.31
C ASP A 6 14.38 0.54 -18.06
N VAL A 7 13.34 1.05 -17.38
CA VAL A 7 13.46 1.82 -16.16
C VAL A 7 12.55 1.24 -15.09
N ILE A 8 13.09 1.02 -13.90
CA ILE A 8 12.33 0.53 -12.74
C ILE A 8 12.44 1.57 -11.63
N ILE A 9 11.28 2.03 -11.14
CA ILE A 9 11.22 2.93 -9.99
C ILE A 9 10.45 2.22 -8.88
N TYR A 10 11.11 1.81 -7.80
CA TYR A 10 10.47 1.05 -6.73
C TYR A 10 10.27 1.87 -5.45
N ALA A 11 9.20 1.56 -4.70
CA ALA A 11 8.77 2.29 -3.50
C ALA A 11 9.58 1.89 -2.25
N GLY A 12 10.89 2.04 -2.30
CA GLY A 12 11.79 2.06 -1.16
C GLY A 12 11.70 0.92 -0.16
N SER A 13 11.40 1.25 1.09
CA SER A 13 11.58 0.36 2.25
C SER A 13 10.57 -0.77 2.37
N LEU A 14 9.45 -0.72 1.65
CA LEU A 14 8.38 -1.69 1.74
C LEU A 14 8.36 -2.71 0.58
N VAL A 15 9.19 -2.53 -0.43
CA VAL A 15 9.31 -3.47 -1.55
C VAL A 15 10.44 -4.46 -1.27
N ASN A 16 10.14 -5.75 -1.32
CA ASN A 16 11.18 -6.78 -1.26
C ASN A 16 12.08 -6.65 -2.50
N LYS A 17 13.38 -6.45 -2.27
CA LYS A 17 14.36 -6.27 -3.35
C LYS A 17 14.49 -7.50 -4.27
N GLU A 18 14.11 -8.68 -3.82
CA GLU A 18 14.07 -9.89 -4.64
C GLU A 18 13.15 -9.75 -5.87
N VAL A 19 12.11 -8.88 -5.78
CA VAL A 19 11.25 -8.56 -6.92
C VAL A 19 12.05 -7.95 -8.09
N LEU A 20 13.16 -7.29 -7.79
CA LEU A 20 14.04 -6.66 -8.79
C LEU A 20 15.04 -7.63 -9.43
N ALA A 21 15.17 -8.84 -8.89
CA ALA A 21 16.12 -9.85 -9.41
C ALA A 21 15.80 -10.28 -10.85
N GLY A 22 14.54 -10.11 -11.29
CA GLY A 22 14.10 -10.38 -12.64
C GLY A 22 14.28 -9.21 -13.62
N ALA A 23 14.90 -8.08 -13.21
CA ALA A 23 15.11 -6.95 -14.09
C ALA A 23 16.06 -7.33 -15.25
N LYS A 24 15.75 -6.85 -16.46
CA LYS A 24 16.62 -7.11 -17.62
C LYS A 24 17.99 -6.46 -17.47
N GLU A 25 18.98 -7.01 -18.13
CA GLU A 25 20.33 -6.43 -18.17
C GLU A 25 20.30 -5.01 -18.73
N GLY A 26 20.96 -4.08 -18.04
CA GLY A 26 21.00 -2.67 -18.42
C GLY A 26 19.79 -1.83 -17.97
N ALA A 27 18.79 -2.41 -17.32
CA ALA A 27 17.68 -1.65 -16.76
C ALA A 27 18.16 -0.65 -15.70
N LYS A 28 17.67 0.59 -15.78
CA LYS A 28 17.96 1.61 -14.76
C LYS A 28 17.01 1.46 -13.58
N ILE A 29 17.56 1.32 -12.38
CA ILE A 29 16.76 1.07 -11.16
C ILE A 29 16.89 2.26 -10.21
N TYR A 30 15.75 2.86 -9.83
CA TYR A 30 15.64 3.99 -8.93
C TYR A 30 14.86 3.61 -7.67
N ASN A 31 15.37 4.08 -6.52
CA ASN A 31 14.67 3.96 -5.24
C ASN A 31 13.95 5.28 -4.92
N SER A 32 12.62 5.30 -5.02
CA SER A 32 11.85 6.52 -4.78
C SER A 32 11.72 6.92 -3.30
N ALA A 33 12.26 6.17 -2.36
CA ALA A 33 12.26 6.57 -0.94
C ALA A 33 13.07 7.86 -0.67
N THR A 34 14.01 8.19 -1.55
CA THR A 34 14.88 9.38 -1.46
C THR A 34 14.63 10.39 -2.58
N MET A 35 13.54 10.22 -3.32
CA MET A 35 13.19 11.08 -4.45
C MET A 35 11.95 11.91 -4.11
N THR A 36 11.89 13.12 -4.66
CA THR A 36 10.66 13.93 -4.68
C THR A 36 9.70 13.45 -5.77
N LEU A 37 8.46 13.95 -5.75
CA LEU A 37 7.50 13.67 -6.80
C LEU A 37 8.03 14.14 -8.16
N GLU A 38 8.58 15.34 -8.21
CA GLU A 38 9.14 15.96 -9.42
C GLU A 38 10.27 15.11 -9.99
N GLU A 39 11.19 14.64 -9.17
CA GLU A 39 12.29 13.76 -9.60
C GLU A 39 11.78 12.44 -10.18
N VAL A 40 10.74 11.85 -9.58
CA VAL A 40 10.11 10.63 -10.10
C VAL A 40 9.47 10.90 -11.47
N ILE A 41 8.74 12.00 -11.60
CA ILE A 41 8.09 12.39 -12.86
C ILE A 41 9.12 12.70 -13.93
N ASP A 42 10.22 13.38 -13.59
CA ASP A 42 11.27 13.70 -14.57
C ASP A 42 11.95 12.44 -15.11
N VAL A 43 12.16 11.41 -14.29
CA VAL A 43 12.63 10.10 -14.77
C VAL A 43 11.64 9.47 -15.75
N MET A 44 10.33 9.52 -15.45
CA MET A 44 9.29 8.98 -16.34
C MET A 44 9.22 9.75 -17.66
N LYS A 45 9.31 11.08 -17.63
CA LYS A 45 9.35 11.94 -18.82
C LYS A 45 10.56 11.66 -19.73
N ASP A 46 11.76 11.53 -19.13
CA ASP A 46 12.97 11.19 -19.88
C ASP A 46 12.83 9.83 -20.57
N ALA A 47 12.25 8.86 -19.84
CA ALA A 47 12.01 7.53 -20.39
C ALA A 47 11.01 7.58 -21.56
N ASP A 48 9.86 8.23 -21.38
CA ASP A 48 8.81 8.38 -22.41
C ASP A 48 9.37 9.06 -23.67
N ALA A 49 10.10 10.18 -23.52
CA ALA A 49 10.72 10.90 -24.64
C ALA A 49 11.71 10.05 -25.45
N ARG A 50 12.20 8.96 -24.86
CA ARG A 50 13.14 8.01 -25.47
C ARG A 50 12.46 6.72 -25.91
N GLY A 51 11.16 6.59 -25.77
CA GLY A 51 10.40 5.39 -26.09
C GLY A 51 10.77 4.19 -25.22
N LEU A 52 11.08 4.42 -23.94
CA LEU A 52 11.49 3.40 -22.97
C LEU A 52 10.33 3.05 -22.02
N ASP A 53 10.19 1.76 -21.73
CA ASP A 53 9.18 1.27 -20.79
C ASP A 53 9.60 1.48 -19.33
N VAL A 54 8.67 2.02 -18.53
CA VAL A 54 8.85 2.26 -17.09
C VAL A 54 7.98 1.35 -16.26
N ALA A 55 8.57 0.60 -15.33
CA ALA A 55 7.84 -0.11 -14.28
C ALA A 55 7.90 0.68 -12.96
N ARG A 56 6.75 1.22 -12.54
CA ARG A 56 6.58 1.81 -11.21
C ARG A 56 6.14 0.75 -10.21
N VAL A 57 7.06 0.26 -9.41
CA VAL A 57 6.83 -0.89 -8.51
C VAL A 57 6.38 -0.42 -7.13
N HIS A 58 5.20 -0.87 -6.72
CA HIS A 58 4.61 -0.64 -5.40
C HIS A 58 4.52 -1.94 -4.60
N THR A 59 4.25 -1.83 -3.29
CA THR A 59 3.90 -2.96 -2.43
C THR A 59 2.40 -3.26 -2.50
N GLY A 60 2.04 -4.52 -2.49
CA GLY A 60 0.65 -4.95 -2.44
C GLY A 60 -0.15 -4.53 -3.65
N ASP A 61 -1.22 -3.80 -3.44
CA ASP A 61 -2.05 -3.20 -4.49
C ASP A 61 -1.91 -1.68 -4.45
N PRO A 62 -1.60 -1.00 -5.56
CA PRO A 62 -1.41 0.44 -5.58
C PRO A 62 -2.67 1.23 -5.19
N ALA A 63 -3.87 0.66 -5.36
CA ALA A 63 -5.12 1.33 -5.00
C ALA A 63 -5.33 1.49 -3.48
N ILE A 64 -4.59 0.72 -2.64
CA ILE A 64 -4.73 0.77 -1.19
C ILE A 64 -3.48 1.39 -0.55
N PHE A 65 -3.57 2.64 -0.13
CA PHE A 65 -2.48 3.41 0.47
C PHE A 65 -1.20 3.48 -0.39
N GLY A 66 -1.35 3.39 -1.71
CA GLY A 66 -0.23 3.37 -2.66
C GLY A 66 0.44 4.72 -2.90
N ALA A 67 -0.20 5.85 -2.52
CA ALA A 67 0.31 7.22 -2.70
C ALA A 67 0.84 7.49 -4.13
N HIS A 68 0.08 7.08 -5.15
CA HIS A 68 0.47 7.23 -6.56
C HIS A 68 -0.48 8.15 -7.36
N ARG A 69 -1.53 8.70 -6.69
CA ARG A 69 -2.54 9.55 -7.33
C ARG A 69 -1.91 10.76 -8.03
N GLU A 70 -1.04 11.46 -7.33
CA GLU A 70 -0.36 12.65 -7.85
C GLU A 70 0.52 12.33 -9.05
N GLN A 71 1.13 11.14 -9.08
CA GLN A 71 1.91 10.67 -10.23
C GLN A 71 1.01 10.45 -11.44
N MET A 72 -0.12 9.77 -11.28
CA MET A 72 -1.09 9.54 -12.37
C MET A 72 -1.68 10.85 -12.91
N ASP A 73 -2.05 11.77 -12.02
CA ASP A 73 -2.59 13.08 -12.40
C ASP A 73 -1.56 13.85 -13.26
N GLU A 74 -0.28 13.80 -12.88
CA GLU A 74 0.79 14.47 -13.61
C GLU A 74 1.11 13.80 -14.95
N LEU A 75 1.16 12.46 -14.99
CA LEU A 75 1.33 11.72 -16.25
C LEU A 75 0.19 12.02 -17.24
N SER A 76 -1.06 12.05 -16.74
CA SER A 76 -2.24 12.41 -17.56
C SER A 76 -2.13 13.84 -18.10
N ARG A 77 -1.67 14.80 -17.28
CA ARG A 77 -1.45 16.20 -17.70
C ARG A 77 -0.38 16.31 -18.79
N LEU A 78 0.62 15.45 -18.72
CA LEU A 78 1.72 15.41 -19.70
C LEU A 78 1.38 14.62 -20.98
N GLY A 79 0.24 13.92 -21.00
CA GLY A 79 -0.14 13.04 -22.11
C GLY A 79 0.67 11.75 -22.19
N ILE A 80 1.31 11.35 -21.11
CA ILE A 80 2.06 10.10 -21.01
C ILE A 80 1.09 8.98 -20.67
N GLU A 81 1.03 7.95 -21.50
CA GLU A 81 0.17 6.78 -21.28
C GLU A 81 0.71 5.91 -20.14
N TYR A 82 -0.20 5.39 -19.34
CA TYR A 82 0.14 4.46 -18.27
C TYR A 82 -0.98 3.45 -18.04
N GLU A 83 -0.61 2.31 -17.46
CA GLU A 83 -1.53 1.26 -17.02
C GLU A 83 -1.33 0.99 -15.53
N VAL A 84 -2.42 0.75 -14.79
CA VAL A 84 -2.37 0.33 -13.39
C VAL A 84 -2.61 -1.16 -13.31
N ILE A 85 -1.60 -1.89 -12.86
CA ILE A 85 -1.66 -3.34 -12.70
C ILE A 85 -2.10 -3.65 -11.27
N PRO A 86 -3.24 -4.34 -11.06
CA PRO A 86 -3.69 -4.72 -9.72
C PRO A 86 -2.73 -5.74 -9.09
N GLY A 87 -2.62 -5.67 -7.79
CA GLY A 87 -1.80 -6.58 -6.99
C GLY A 87 -2.55 -7.19 -5.82
N VAL A 88 -1.85 -8.00 -5.05
CA VAL A 88 -2.39 -8.58 -3.82
C VAL A 88 -2.00 -7.68 -2.65
N SER A 89 -2.97 -6.93 -2.12
CA SER A 89 -2.72 -6.07 -0.96
C SER A 89 -2.31 -6.88 0.27
N SER A 90 -1.47 -6.30 1.11
CA SER A 90 -0.91 -6.96 2.31
C SER A 90 -1.97 -7.51 3.26
N PHE A 91 -3.18 -6.95 3.30
CA PHE A 91 -4.24 -7.52 4.14
C PHE A 91 -4.75 -8.86 3.59
N LEU A 92 -4.81 -9.04 2.28
CA LEU A 92 -5.17 -10.33 1.68
C LEU A 92 -4.04 -11.36 1.87
N ALA A 93 -2.79 -10.95 1.73
CA ALA A 93 -1.64 -11.79 2.06
C ALA A 93 -1.63 -12.20 3.55
N THR A 94 -2.04 -11.29 4.44
CA THR A 94 -2.23 -11.56 5.88
C THR A 94 -3.31 -12.63 6.11
N ALA A 95 -4.47 -12.51 5.48
CA ALA A 95 -5.53 -13.51 5.57
C ALA A 95 -5.05 -14.90 5.13
N ALA A 96 -4.32 -14.95 4.02
CA ALA A 96 -3.74 -16.19 3.51
C ALA A 96 -2.73 -16.80 4.50
N ALA A 97 -1.83 -16.00 5.07
CA ALA A 97 -0.85 -16.45 6.06
C ALA A 97 -1.51 -16.99 7.34
N LEU A 98 -2.60 -16.35 7.77
CA LEU A 98 -3.37 -16.77 8.94
C LEU A 98 -4.37 -17.89 8.64
N LYS A 99 -4.60 -18.22 7.37
CA LYS A 99 -5.64 -19.16 6.91
C LYS A 99 -7.02 -18.76 7.45
N LYS A 100 -7.36 -17.48 7.34
CA LYS A 100 -8.59 -16.88 7.85
C LYS A 100 -9.34 -16.15 6.74
N GLU A 101 -10.65 -16.11 6.88
CA GLU A 101 -11.55 -15.25 6.13
C GLU A 101 -11.96 -14.06 7.01
N TYR A 102 -12.09 -12.88 6.42
CA TYR A 102 -12.47 -11.67 7.15
C TYR A 102 -13.98 -11.52 7.32
N THR A 103 -14.76 -12.15 6.42
CA THR A 103 -16.21 -12.04 6.36
C THR A 103 -16.85 -13.32 6.87
N LEU A 104 -17.22 -13.33 8.15
CA LEU A 104 -17.78 -14.52 8.80
C LEU A 104 -19.26 -14.33 9.14
N PRO A 105 -20.17 -15.23 8.68
CA PRO A 105 -21.56 -15.21 9.08
C PRO A 105 -21.73 -15.22 10.60
N GLY A 106 -22.60 -14.35 11.11
CA GLY A 106 -22.86 -14.24 12.54
C GLY A 106 -21.78 -13.55 13.37
N VAL A 107 -20.63 -13.17 12.77
CA VAL A 107 -19.56 -12.43 13.42
C VAL A 107 -19.43 -11.04 12.82
N SER A 108 -18.94 -10.94 11.60
CA SER A 108 -18.88 -9.69 10.84
C SER A 108 -18.82 -10.00 9.35
N GLN A 109 -19.64 -9.32 8.56
CA GLN A 109 -19.60 -9.39 7.09
C GLN A 109 -19.10 -8.07 6.46
N THR A 110 -18.65 -7.16 7.30
CA THR A 110 -18.09 -5.88 6.87
C THR A 110 -16.63 -5.82 7.21
N VAL A 111 -15.81 -5.33 6.29
CA VAL A 111 -14.37 -5.10 6.48
C VAL A 111 -14.09 -3.62 6.32
N ILE A 112 -13.53 -3.01 7.35
CA ILE A 112 -13.11 -1.61 7.34
C ILE A 112 -11.59 -1.56 7.14
N LEU A 113 -11.15 -1.01 6.01
CA LEU A 113 -9.73 -0.73 5.75
C LEU A 113 -9.43 0.70 6.19
N THR A 114 -8.54 0.86 7.15
CA THR A 114 -8.21 2.18 7.71
C THR A 114 -6.77 2.23 8.22
N ARG A 115 -6.40 3.36 8.81
CA ARG A 115 -5.15 3.57 9.53
C ARG A 115 -5.38 4.48 10.74
N MET A 116 -4.45 4.56 11.65
CA MET A 116 -4.45 5.64 12.64
C MET A 116 -4.00 6.96 12.01
N GLU A 117 -4.45 8.05 12.60
CA GLU A 117 -3.94 9.37 12.32
C GLU A 117 -2.45 9.44 12.69
N GLY A 118 -1.63 9.89 11.75
CA GLY A 118 -0.20 10.07 11.92
C GLY A 118 0.20 11.46 11.41
N ARG A 119 1.26 11.53 10.60
CA ARG A 119 1.66 12.79 9.95
C ARG A 119 0.58 13.36 9.03
N THR A 120 -0.15 12.49 8.35
CA THR A 120 -1.29 12.87 7.52
C THR A 120 -2.56 12.76 8.36
N PRO A 121 -3.34 13.82 8.49
CA PRO A 121 -4.57 13.82 9.27
C PRO A 121 -5.61 12.85 8.67
N MET A 122 -6.54 12.39 9.50
CA MET A 122 -7.72 11.65 9.07
C MET A 122 -8.91 12.60 8.92
N PRO A 123 -9.79 12.36 7.94
CA PRO A 123 -11.06 13.06 7.87
C PRO A 123 -11.82 12.95 9.21
N PRO A 124 -12.50 14.02 9.67
CA PRO A 124 -13.15 14.02 10.98
C PRO A 124 -14.12 12.87 11.25
N LYS A 125 -14.77 12.35 10.19
CA LYS A 125 -15.73 11.24 10.27
C LYS A 125 -15.08 9.85 10.15
N GLU A 126 -13.77 9.80 9.92
CA GLU A 126 -13.02 8.54 9.71
C GLU A 126 -12.05 8.26 10.84
N LYS A 127 -12.25 8.88 12.00
CA LYS A 127 -11.43 8.60 13.17
C LYS A 127 -11.61 7.15 13.61
N LEU A 128 -10.52 6.50 13.97
CA LEU A 128 -10.51 5.09 14.36
C LEU A 128 -11.55 4.76 15.42
N ARG A 129 -11.73 5.63 16.43
CA ARG A 129 -12.74 5.48 17.47
C ARG A 129 -14.16 5.42 16.90
N ASP A 130 -14.48 6.26 15.92
CA ASP A 130 -15.82 6.28 15.33
C ASP A 130 -16.07 5.07 14.43
N LEU A 131 -15.05 4.63 13.70
CA LEU A 131 -15.11 3.42 12.89
C LEU A 131 -15.25 2.16 13.76
N ALA A 132 -14.60 2.12 14.92
CA ALA A 132 -14.63 0.99 15.86
C ALA A 132 -16.06 0.72 16.41
N LYS A 133 -16.92 1.74 16.50
CA LYS A 133 -18.34 1.60 16.92
C LYS A 133 -19.14 0.63 16.07
N HIS A 134 -18.70 0.36 14.82
CA HIS A 134 -19.37 -0.60 13.95
C HIS A 134 -19.10 -2.05 14.33
N ASN A 135 -18.13 -2.33 15.20
CA ASN A 135 -17.74 -3.69 15.60
C ASN A 135 -17.48 -4.62 14.40
N ALA A 136 -17.06 -4.05 13.28
CA ALA A 136 -16.73 -4.76 12.05
C ALA A 136 -15.31 -5.36 12.12
N THR A 137 -14.99 -6.26 11.20
CA THR A 137 -13.59 -6.66 11.01
C THR A 137 -12.77 -5.45 10.56
N MET A 138 -11.75 -5.07 11.32
CA MET A 138 -10.90 -3.92 10.99
C MET A 138 -9.53 -4.36 10.51
N ILE A 139 -9.09 -3.78 9.42
CA ILE A 139 -7.75 -3.91 8.86
C ILE A 139 -7.05 -2.56 9.01
N ILE A 140 -6.03 -2.51 9.85
CA ILE A 140 -5.41 -1.24 10.24
C ILE A 140 -3.98 -1.20 9.69
N PHE A 141 -3.79 -0.37 8.68
CA PHE A 141 -2.52 -0.18 8.00
C PHE A 141 -1.63 0.85 8.69
N LEU A 142 -0.31 0.78 8.47
CA LEU A 142 0.68 1.82 8.80
C LEU A 142 0.67 2.27 10.28
N SER A 143 0.15 1.46 11.19
CA SER A 143 -0.12 1.86 12.57
C SER A 143 0.60 1.03 13.64
N VAL A 144 1.44 0.08 13.23
CA VAL A 144 2.15 -0.83 14.18
C VAL A 144 3.06 -0.06 15.14
N GLY A 145 3.64 1.06 14.71
CA GLY A 145 4.45 1.93 15.58
C GLY A 145 3.66 2.66 16.67
N MET A 146 2.32 2.59 16.62
CA MET A 146 1.40 3.19 17.60
C MET A 146 0.50 2.13 18.24
N ILE A 147 0.99 0.88 18.36
CA ILE A 147 0.18 -0.28 18.74
C ILE A 147 -0.49 -0.12 20.10
N ASP A 148 0.17 0.50 21.07
CA ASP A 148 -0.40 0.72 22.39
C ASP A 148 -1.58 1.70 22.37
N GLN A 149 -1.42 2.82 21.64
CA GLN A 149 -2.50 3.79 21.44
C GLN A 149 -3.64 3.19 20.64
N LEU A 150 -3.32 2.40 19.61
CA LEU A 150 -4.28 1.64 18.82
C LEU A 150 -5.12 0.71 19.71
N ALA A 151 -4.47 -0.11 20.52
CA ALA A 151 -5.14 -1.05 21.41
C ALA A 151 -6.02 -0.32 22.43
N GLN A 152 -5.55 0.78 23.00
CA GLN A 152 -6.33 1.59 23.93
C GLN A 152 -7.60 2.13 23.27
N THR A 153 -7.49 2.68 22.06
CA THR A 153 -8.65 3.22 21.33
C THR A 153 -9.67 2.13 20.98
N LEU A 154 -9.21 0.95 20.57
CA LEU A 154 -10.10 -0.14 20.18
C LEU A 154 -10.83 -0.76 21.36
N ARG A 155 -10.20 -0.83 22.55
CA ARG A 155 -10.82 -1.35 23.78
C ARG A 155 -12.02 -0.55 24.25
N GLU A 156 -12.23 0.66 23.77
CA GLU A 156 -13.43 1.45 24.10
C GLU A 156 -14.69 0.87 23.46
N GLU A 157 -14.56 0.14 22.33
CA GLU A 157 -15.70 -0.34 21.54
C GLU A 157 -15.69 -1.85 21.32
N TYR A 158 -14.52 -2.48 21.21
CA TYR A 158 -14.38 -3.93 21.05
C TYR A 158 -14.27 -4.62 22.40
N ARG A 159 -14.75 -5.85 22.45
CA ARG A 159 -14.61 -6.70 23.65
C ARG A 159 -13.14 -7.03 23.91
N GLU A 160 -12.80 -7.24 25.18
CA GLU A 160 -11.41 -7.57 25.58
C GLU A 160 -10.91 -8.90 24.98
N ASP A 161 -11.81 -9.84 24.70
CA ASP A 161 -11.53 -11.14 24.10
C ASP A 161 -11.55 -11.13 22.56
N THR A 162 -11.68 -9.94 21.92
CA THR A 162 -11.64 -9.82 20.47
C THR A 162 -10.29 -10.26 19.92
N PRO A 163 -10.24 -11.26 19.01
CA PRO A 163 -8.99 -11.72 18.44
C PRO A 163 -8.30 -10.63 17.61
N VAL A 164 -7.02 -10.45 17.84
CA VAL A 164 -6.16 -9.51 17.09
C VAL A 164 -4.96 -10.27 16.53
N ALA A 165 -4.61 -9.98 15.28
CA ALA A 165 -3.40 -10.49 14.66
C ALA A 165 -2.53 -9.34 14.17
N VAL A 166 -1.24 -9.44 14.44
CA VAL A 166 -0.21 -8.56 13.85
C VAL A 166 0.67 -9.42 12.97
N VAL A 167 0.72 -9.09 11.69
CA VAL A 167 1.52 -9.84 10.72
C VAL A 167 2.58 -8.91 10.12
N TYR A 168 3.81 -9.35 10.19
CA TYR A 168 4.96 -8.64 9.67
C TYR A 168 5.49 -9.32 8.42
N LYS A 169 5.64 -8.56 7.33
CA LYS A 169 6.19 -9.05 6.06
C LYS A 169 5.49 -10.32 5.54
N ALA A 170 4.15 -10.31 5.52
CA ALA A 170 3.40 -11.37 4.86
C ALA A 170 3.89 -11.54 3.42
N SER A 171 4.18 -12.77 3.00
CA SER A 171 4.75 -13.14 1.69
C SER A 171 6.25 -12.84 1.44
N TRP A 172 7.00 -12.46 2.47
CA TRP A 172 8.48 -12.34 2.36
C TRP A 172 9.15 -13.65 2.77
#